data_49217ae04f89b47deaa382151d0347a9
#
_entry.id   49217ae04f89b47deaa382151d0347a9
#
_cell.length_a   1.000
_cell.length_b   1.000
_cell.length_c   1.000
_cell.angle_alpha   90.00
_cell.angle_beta   90.00
_cell.angle_gamma   90.00
#
_symmetry.space_group_name_H-M   'P 1'
#
loop_
_entity.id
_entity.type
_entity.pdbx_description
1 polymer ?
#
loop_
_entity_poly.entity_id
_entity_poly.type
_entity_poly.pdbx_seq_one_letter_code
_entity_poly.pdbx_strand_id
1 'polypeptide(L)'
;SAGSTNGTVSLSWTAPGDDNDQGTASSYDVRYSSSSIDDETDWGNATVVNTGVPTPQIAGSSEAMTVSGLTAGDTYYFAIKAQDEVPNQGNLSNSPSATASTSTGPVIYDDTHGDWVFSGTWTGIPITGAYNDTFHYSTTAGNYAEITFDGEQVTLVYTPTSNRGIMGIYIDGALVHSLNQYASSLAFQQTWTSNALGSGPHTLRLVHASGGVVEFDAIEV
;
A
#
# COMPACT_ATOMS: atom_id res chain seq x y z
N SER A 1 -6.66 1.08 -13.69
CA SER A 1 -5.58 0.17 -13.23
C SER A 1 -6.05 -0.65 -12.03
N ALA A 2 -5.37 -1.76 -11.72
CA ALA A 2 -5.58 -2.46 -10.45
C ALA A 2 -5.39 -1.50 -9.26
N GLY A 3 -6.14 -1.72 -8.20
CA GLY A 3 -6.01 -0.93 -6.96
C GLY A 3 -4.86 -1.44 -6.09
N SER A 4 -4.61 -0.76 -4.97
CA SER A 4 -3.56 -1.09 -4.01
C SER A 4 -3.95 -2.17 -2.99
N THR A 5 -5.23 -2.48 -2.86
CA THR A 5 -5.75 -3.47 -1.91
C THR A 5 -6.64 -4.49 -2.62
N ASN A 6 -6.80 -5.66 -2.00
CA ASN A 6 -7.58 -6.77 -2.55
C ASN A 6 -9.00 -6.35 -2.94
N GLY A 7 -9.44 -6.76 -4.13
CA GLY A 7 -10.78 -6.45 -4.65
C GLY A 7 -10.98 -4.97 -4.98
N THR A 8 -9.92 -4.22 -5.33
CA THR A 8 -10.03 -2.81 -5.69
C THR A 8 -9.53 -2.52 -7.10
N VAL A 9 -10.07 -1.45 -7.69
CA VAL A 9 -9.63 -0.85 -8.97
C VAL A 9 -9.52 0.66 -8.78
N SER A 10 -8.40 1.25 -9.23
CA SER A 10 -8.19 2.70 -9.26
C SER A 10 -8.62 3.26 -10.61
N LEU A 11 -9.53 4.24 -10.58
CA LEU A 11 -10.00 5.00 -11.73
C LEU A 11 -9.38 6.39 -11.72
N SER A 12 -9.14 6.96 -12.90
CA SER A 12 -8.77 8.36 -13.06
C SER A 12 -9.38 8.91 -14.35
N TRP A 13 -9.81 10.17 -14.31
CA TRP A 13 -10.40 10.86 -15.45
C TRP A 13 -10.11 12.35 -15.38
N THR A 14 -10.47 13.06 -16.43
CA THR A 14 -10.47 14.52 -16.44
C THR A 14 -11.88 15.00 -16.17
N ALA A 15 -12.06 15.93 -15.22
CA ALA A 15 -13.34 16.53 -14.88
C ALA A 15 -13.94 17.18 -16.12
N PRO A 16 -15.17 16.80 -16.54
CA PRO A 16 -15.89 17.55 -17.56
C PRO A 16 -16.40 18.87 -16.97
N GLY A 17 -16.76 19.80 -17.84
CA GLY A 17 -17.50 20.98 -17.42
C GLY A 17 -18.97 20.68 -17.22
N ASP A 18 -19.65 21.69 -16.74
CA ASP A 18 -21.10 21.78 -16.64
C ASP A 18 -21.71 22.23 -17.99
N ASP A 19 -21.17 23.29 -18.55
CA ASP A 19 -21.50 23.83 -19.90
C ASP A 19 -20.35 23.46 -20.88
N ASN A 20 -20.35 22.27 -21.44
CA ASN A 20 -19.25 21.68 -22.22
C ASN A 20 -17.96 21.62 -21.41
N ASP A 21 -16.91 22.39 -21.79
CA ASP A 21 -15.60 22.42 -21.11
C ASP A 21 -15.48 23.57 -20.11
N GLN A 22 -16.60 24.09 -19.59
CA GLN A 22 -16.63 25.20 -18.63
C GLN A 22 -17.37 24.76 -17.35
N GLY A 23 -17.10 25.46 -16.26
CA GLY A 23 -17.83 25.27 -15.01
C GLY A 23 -17.40 23.99 -14.25
N THR A 24 -18.30 23.47 -13.45
CA THR A 24 -18.12 22.32 -12.58
C THR A 24 -19.40 21.50 -12.54
N ALA A 25 -19.36 20.25 -12.94
CA ALA A 25 -20.50 19.35 -12.83
C ALA A 25 -20.99 19.24 -11.37
N SER A 26 -22.28 18.96 -11.19
CA SER A 26 -22.89 18.83 -9.86
C SER A 26 -22.55 17.51 -9.18
N SER A 27 -22.49 16.41 -9.95
CA SER A 27 -22.20 15.07 -9.42
C SER A 27 -21.72 14.10 -10.51
N TYR A 28 -21.18 12.96 -10.07
CA TYR A 28 -20.89 11.81 -10.93
C TYR A 28 -21.77 10.62 -10.58
N ASP A 29 -22.24 9.90 -11.61
CA ASP A 29 -22.74 8.53 -11.53
C ASP A 29 -21.65 7.63 -12.12
N VAL A 30 -21.07 6.76 -11.28
CA VAL A 30 -20.00 5.82 -11.66
C VAL A 30 -20.57 4.42 -11.59
N ARG A 31 -20.37 3.63 -12.64
CA ARG A 31 -20.88 2.27 -12.70
C ARG A 31 -19.83 1.29 -13.20
N TYR A 32 -20.00 0.01 -12.85
CA TYR A 32 -19.19 -1.09 -13.34
C TYR A 32 -20.03 -2.30 -13.76
N SER A 33 -19.45 -3.12 -14.63
CA SER A 33 -20.03 -4.36 -15.12
C SER A 33 -18.92 -5.38 -15.44
N SER A 34 -19.26 -6.66 -15.54
CA SER A 34 -18.37 -7.71 -16.06
C SER A 34 -18.27 -7.71 -17.60
N SER A 35 -19.04 -6.87 -18.28
CA SER A 35 -19.02 -6.67 -19.73
C SER A 35 -18.88 -5.19 -20.04
N SER A 36 -18.48 -4.82 -21.28
CA SER A 36 -18.38 -3.41 -21.69
C SER A 36 -19.73 -2.70 -21.53
N ILE A 37 -19.65 -1.40 -21.24
CA ILE A 37 -20.81 -0.52 -21.06
C ILE A 37 -20.81 0.46 -22.25
N ASP A 38 -21.41 0.04 -23.36
CA ASP A 38 -21.25 0.72 -24.65
C ASP A 38 -22.49 1.55 -25.03
N ASP A 39 -23.64 1.30 -24.39
CA ASP A 39 -24.88 2.02 -24.63
C ASP A 39 -25.72 2.23 -23.36
N GLU A 40 -26.88 2.89 -23.50
CA GLU A 40 -27.80 3.18 -22.39
C GLU A 40 -28.44 1.91 -21.78
N THR A 41 -28.52 0.83 -22.53
CA THR A 41 -29.04 -0.45 -22.02
C THR A 41 -28.02 -1.10 -21.12
N ASP A 42 -26.75 -1.13 -21.54
CA ASP A 42 -25.64 -1.64 -20.72
C ASP A 42 -25.46 -0.79 -19.47
N TRP A 43 -25.54 0.56 -19.62
CA TRP A 43 -25.51 1.49 -18.51
C TRP A 43 -26.62 1.21 -17.49
N GLY A 44 -27.85 0.99 -17.96
CA GLY A 44 -28.99 0.69 -17.09
C GLY A 44 -28.84 -0.63 -16.31
N ASN A 45 -28.10 -1.60 -16.86
CA ASN A 45 -27.83 -2.91 -16.25
C ASN A 45 -26.58 -2.93 -15.38
N ALA A 46 -25.71 -1.92 -15.47
CA ALA A 46 -24.45 -1.85 -14.74
C ALA A 46 -24.68 -1.54 -13.25
N THR A 47 -23.78 -2.01 -12.40
CA THR A 47 -23.84 -1.82 -10.94
C THR A 47 -23.37 -0.42 -10.57
N VAL A 48 -24.16 0.31 -9.79
CA VAL A 48 -23.82 1.67 -9.31
C VAL A 48 -22.77 1.59 -8.21
N VAL A 49 -21.75 2.45 -8.30
CA VAL A 49 -20.78 2.67 -7.22
C VAL A 49 -21.34 3.70 -6.24
N ASN A 50 -21.74 3.27 -5.04
CA ASN A 50 -22.42 4.11 -4.05
C ASN A 50 -21.48 4.79 -3.04
N THR A 51 -20.18 4.48 -3.06
CA THR A 51 -19.22 4.97 -2.06
C THR A 51 -17.92 5.46 -2.72
N GLY A 52 -17.32 6.49 -2.15
CA GLY A 52 -16.02 6.99 -2.61
C GLY A 52 -16.05 7.83 -3.89
N VAL A 53 -17.24 8.12 -4.45
CA VAL A 53 -17.36 8.99 -5.62
C VAL A 53 -17.00 10.41 -5.19
N PRO A 54 -16.01 11.06 -5.82
CA PRO A 54 -15.57 12.39 -5.42
C PRO A 54 -16.61 13.48 -5.83
N THR A 55 -16.56 14.58 -5.14
CA THR A 55 -17.24 15.80 -5.59
C THR A 55 -16.51 16.34 -6.82
N PRO A 56 -17.24 16.66 -7.93
CA PRO A 56 -16.61 17.15 -9.15
C PRO A 56 -15.75 18.39 -8.94
N GLN A 57 -14.62 18.45 -9.63
CA GLN A 57 -13.73 19.59 -9.70
C GLN A 57 -14.04 20.44 -10.95
N ILE A 58 -13.41 21.63 -11.03
CA ILE A 58 -13.52 22.50 -12.22
C ILE A 58 -13.05 21.74 -13.48
N ALA A 59 -13.69 22.00 -14.60
CA ALA A 59 -13.37 21.43 -15.90
C ALA A 59 -11.86 21.40 -16.18
N GLY A 60 -11.37 20.27 -16.68
CA GLY A 60 -9.94 20.02 -16.97
C GLY A 60 -9.09 19.54 -15.80
N SER A 61 -9.63 19.53 -14.57
CA SER A 61 -8.90 18.97 -13.40
C SER A 61 -8.76 17.45 -13.50
N SER A 62 -7.66 16.91 -12.97
CA SER A 62 -7.49 15.47 -12.83
C SER A 62 -8.24 14.98 -11.59
N GLU A 63 -9.04 13.94 -11.76
CA GLU A 63 -9.79 13.29 -10.70
C GLU A 63 -9.45 11.80 -10.61
N ALA A 64 -9.60 11.24 -9.42
CA ALA A 64 -9.38 9.83 -9.18
C ALA A 64 -10.28 9.30 -8.07
N MET A 65 -10.57 7.99 -8.12
CA MET A 65 -11.23 7.26 -7.04
C MET A 65 -10.78 5.81 -7.03
N THR A 66 -11.05 5.13 -5.92
CA THR A 66 -10.88 3.67 -5.81
C THR A 66 -12.26 3.02 -5.66
N VAL A 67 -12.57 2.10 -6.55
CA VAL A 67 -13.74 1.22 -6.43
C VAL A 67 -13.32 -0.01 -5.63
N SER A 68 -14.06 -0.36 -4.60
CA SER A 68 -13.80 -1.48 -3.69
C SER A 68 -14.96 -2.48 -3.66
N GLY A 69 -14.73 -3.65 -3.05
CA GLY A 69 -15.74 -4.70 -2.92
C GLY A 69 -15.93 -5.55 -4.17
N LEU A 70 -14.99 -5.46 -5.12
CA LEU A 70 -14.95 -6.29 -6.31
C LEU A 70 -14.36 -7.68 -5.99
N THR A 71 -14.70 -8.69 -6.79
CA THR A 71 -14.03 -9.99 -6.71
C THR A 71 -12.59 -9.85 -7.21
N ALA A 72 -11.62 -10.14 -6.35
CA ALA A 72 -10.21 -10.06 -6.70
C ALA A 72 -9.85 -10.99 -7.86
N GLY A 73 -9.06 -10.48 -8.80
CA GLY A 73 -8.67 -11.21 -10.00
C GLY A 73 -9.69 -11.17 -11.16
N ASP A 74 -10.92 -10.71 -10.92
CA ASP A 74 -11.91 -10.54 -11.96
C ASP A 74 -11.70 -9.23 -12.72
N THR A 75 -12.04 -9.22 -14.00
CA THR A 75 -11.98 -8.03 -14.86
C THR A 75 -13.34 -7.36 -14.93
N TYR A 76 -13.34 -6.05 -14.69
CA TYR A 76 -14.52 -5.20 -14.75
C TYR A 76 -14.33 -4.04 -15.72
N TYR A 77 -15.44 -3.58 -16.29
CA TYR A 77 -15.55 -2.42 -17.16
C TYR A 77 -16.19 -1.27 -16.37
N PHE A 78 -15.73 -0.07 -16.56
CA PHE A 78 -16.18 1.09 -15.81
C PHE A 78 -16.62 2.20 -16.75
N ALA A 79 -17.70 2.89 -16.39
CA ALA A 79 -18.16 4.06 -17.11
C ALA A 79 -18.66 5.13 -16.13
N ILE A 80 -18.66 6.38 -16.56
CA ILE A 80 -19.01 7.55 -15.75
C ILE A 80 -19.95 8.43 -16.57
N LYS A 81 -20.96 9.00 -15.90
CA LYS A 81 -21.73 10.14 -16.40
C LYS A 81 -21.63 11.28 -15.40
N ALA A 82 -21.48 12.49 -15.88
CA ALA A 82 -21.60 13.70 -15.08
C ALA A 82 -23.05 14.21 -15.11
N GLN A 83 -23.45 14.91 -14.07
CA GLN A 83 -24.74 15.60 -13.99
C GLN A 83 -24.52 17.08 -13.69
N ASP A 84 -25.37 17.95 -14.24
CA ASP A 84 -25.44 19.35 -13.86
C ASP A 84 -26.37 19.57 -12.64
N GLU A 85 -26.58 20.81 -12.21
CA GLU A 85 -27.47 21.17 -11.10
C GLU A 85 -28.98 21.10 -11.49
N VAL A 86 -29.30 21.11 -12.77
CA VAL A 86 -30.63 20.79 -13.31
C VAL A 86 -30.49 19.37 -13.87
N PRO A 87 -31.05 18.32 -13.29
CA PRO A 87 -30.61 16.93 -13.45
C PRO A 87 -30.55 16.40 -14.89
N ASN A 88 -29.76 17.05 -15.75
CA ASN A 88 -29.39 16.56 -17.05
C ASN A 88 -28.14 15.68 -16.91
N GLN A 89 -28.20 14.47 -17.45
CA GLN A 89 -27.02 13.61 -17.51
C GLN A 89 -26.24 13.86 -18.79
N GLY A 90 -24.94 14.01 -18.65
CA GLY A 90 -24.01 14.01 -19.77
C GLY A 90 -23.97 12.68 -20.52
N ASN A 91 -23.25 12.67 -21.62
CA ASN A 91 -23.05 11.47 -22.41
C ASN A 91 -22.29 10.40 -21.60
N LEU A 92 -22.51 9.14 -21.96
CA LEU A 92 -21.74 8.01 -21.45
C LEU A 92 -20.25 8.18 -21.81
N SER A 93 -19.36 7.99 -20.83
CA SER A 93 -17.92 7.96 -21.09
C SER A 93 -17.51 6.73 -21.91
N ASN A 94 -16.23 6.63 -22.29
CA ASN A 94 -15.64 5.35 -22.69
C ASN A 94 -15.76 4.33 -21.56
N SER A 95 -15.64 3.04 -21.90
CA SER A 95 -15.77 1.90 -20.98
C SER A 95 -14.45 1.11 -20.87
N PRO A 96 -13.39 1.66 -20.26
CA PRO A 96 -12.15 0.92 -20.04
C PRO A 96 -12.34 -0.22 -19.07
N SER A 97 -11.56 -1.30 -19.26
CA SER A 97 -11.51 -2.42 -18.33
C SER A 97 -10.29 -2.37 -17.42
N ALA A 98 -10.45 -2.94 -16.24
CA ALA A 98 -9.34 -3.20 -15.31
C ALA A 98 -9.63 -4.48 -14.50
N THR A 99 -8.57 -5.22 -14.17
CA THR A 99 -8.66 -6.37 -13.27
C THR A 99 -8.59 -5.88 -11.82
N ALA A 100 -9.52 -6.32 -11.00
CA ALA A 100 -9.51 -6.02 -9.57
C ALA A 100 -8.27 -6.64 -8.90
N SER A 101 -7.60 -5.86 -8.07
CA SER A 101 -6.36 -6.26 -7.41
C SER A 101 -6.56 -7.56 -6.61
N THR A 102 -5.59 -8.45 -6.69
CA THR A 102 -5.46 -9.61 -5.81
C THR A 102 -4.56 -9.32 -4.59
N SER A 103 -4.10 -8.07 -4.46
CA SER A 103 -3.29 -7.67 -3.31
C SER A 103 -4.07 -7.84 -2.01
N THR A 104 -3.52 -8.57 -1.09
CA THR A 104 -4.10 -8.81 0.24
C THR A 104 -3.80 -7.68 1.25
N GLY A 105 -3.25 -6.55 0.79
CA GLY A 105 -2.66 -5.50 1.62
C GLY A 105 -1.21 -5.85 2.00
N PRO A 106 -0.53 -5.03 2.79
CA PRO A 106 0.82 -5.34 3.22
C PRO A 106 0.83 -6.67 3.99
N VAL A 107 1.76 -7.55 3.63
CA VAL A 107 2.05 -8.75 4.43
C VAL A 107 2.97 -8.34 5.56
N ILE A 108 2.57 -8.59 6.79
CA ILE A 108 3.36 -8.24 7.97
C ILE A 108 4.01 -9.50 8.52
N TYR A 109 5.32 -9.46 8.65
CA TYR A 109 6.11 -10.48 9.35
C TYR A 109 6.58 -9.89 10.67
N ASP A 110 5.89 -10.24 11.74
CA ASP A 110 6.24 -9.89 13.11
C ASP A 110 7.62 -10.46 13.50
N ASP A 111 8.28 -9.90 14.50
CA ASP A 111 9.58 -10.37 15.00
C ASP A 111 9.53 -11.83 15.50
N THR A 112 8.34 -12.30 15.87
CA THR A 112 8.07 -13.68 16.29
C THR A 112 7.68 -14.63 15.16
N HIS A 113 7.59 -14.14 13.90
CA HIS A 113 7.19 -14.97 12.76
C HIS A 113 8.17 -16.13 12.54
N GLY A 114 7.63 -17.31 12.25
CA GLY A 114 8.42 -18.55 12.17
C GLY A 114 9.44 -18.63 11.03
N ASP A 115 9.35 -17.75 10.03
CA ASP A 115 10.27 -17.70 8.88
C ASP A 115 11.57 -16.93 9.17
N TRP A 116 11.67 -16.24 10.33
CA TRP A 116 12.92 -15.61 10.72
C TRP A 116 14.00 -16.65 11.05
N VAL A 117 15.15 -16.50 10.41
CA VAL A 117 16.36 -17.27 10.68
C VAL A 117 17.35 -16.39 11.45
N PHE A 118 17.69 -16.80 12.67
CA PHE A 118 18.63 -16.06 13.52
C PHE A 118 20.02 -16.69 13.50
N SER A 119 21.05 -15.88 13.33
CA SER A 119 22.45 -16.25 13.53
C SER A 119 23.02 -15.51 14.73
N GLY A 120 23.63 -16.25 15.66
CA GLY A 120 24.04 -15.74 16.95
C GLY A 120 22.85 -15.60 17.92
N THR A 121 23.05 -14.81 18.98
CA THR A 121 22.03 -14.66 20.03
C THR A 121 21.15 -13.45 19.76
N TRP A 122 19.87 -13.73 19.55
CA TRP A 122 18.77 -12.76 19.53
C TRP A 122 17.79 -13.10 20.66
N THR A 123 17.26 -12.10 21.31
CA THR A 123 16.36 -12.27 22.45
C THR A 123 15.05 -11.57 22.16
N GLY A 124 13.95 -12.30 22.10
CA GLY A 124 12.60 -11.75 22.04
C GLY A 124 12.12 -11.34 23.43
N ILE A 125 11.55 -10.15 23.54
CA ILE A 125 10.96 -9.68 24.80
C ILE A 125 9.60 -9.06 24.57
N PRO A 126 8.67 -9.20 25.53
CA PRO A 126 7.43 -8.46 25.52
C PRO A 126 7.68 -7.00 25.90
N ILE A 127 7.09 -6.06 25.12
CA ILE A 127 7.16 -4.63 25.40
C ILE A 127 5.95 -3.91 24.82
N THR A 128 5.11 -3.39 25.71
CA THR A 128 3.90 -2.66 25.30
C THR A 128 4.23 -1.42 24.49
N GLY A 129 3.61 -1.29 23.31
CA GLY A 129 3.79 -0.20 22.37
C GLY A 129 4.55 -0.59 21.10
N ALA A 130 5.29 -1.71 21.11
CA ALA A 130 5.80 -2.37 19.91
C ALA A 130 4.65 -3.00 19.09
N TYR A 131 4.93 -3.42 17.88
CA TYR A 131 3.97 -4.19 17.08
C TYR A 131 3.71 -5.54 17.78
N ASN A 132 2.46 -5.93 17.95
CA ASN A 132 2.07 -7.10 18.75
C ASN A 132 2.71 -7.18 20.15
N ASP A 133 3.15 -6.04 20.70
CA ASP A 133 3.78 -5.93 22.02
C ASP A 133 5.05 -6.80 22.21
N THR A 134 5.83 -7.04 21.12
CA THR A 134 7.11 -7.77 21.16
C THR A 134 8.17 -7.11 20.28
N PHE A 135 9.44 -7.39 20.52
CA PHE A 135 10.52 -7.21 19.54
C PHE A 135 11.70 -8.15 19.83
N HIS A 136 12.51 -8.47 18.81
CA HIS A 136 13.77 -9.17 18.97
C HIS A 136 14.96 -8.20 18.95
N TYR A 137 15.94 -8.42 19.85
CA TYR A 137 17.15 -7.62 19.89
C TYR A 137 18.42 -8.47 19.98
N SER A 138 19.55 -7.90 19.55
CA SER A 138 20.89 -8.42 19.72
C SER A 138 21.82 -7.42 20.35
N THR A 139 22.75 -7.91 21.21
CA THR A 139 23.80 -7.13 21.87
C THR A 139 25.19 -7.42 21.31
N THR A 140 25.31 -8.30 20.31
CA THR A 140 26.60 -8.79 19.81
C THR A 140 26.75 -8.44 18.32
N ALA A 141 27.75 -7.62 18.01
CA ALA A 141 28.08 -7.29 16.63
C ALA A 141 28.41 -8.53 15.79
N GLY A 142 27.93 -8.56 14.56
CA GLY A 142 28.03 -9.69 13.65
C GLY A 142 26.84 -10.66 13.69
N ASN A 143 26.00 -10.61 14.73
CA ASN A 143 24.74 -11.36 14.72
C ASN A 143 23.80 -10.81 13.65
N TYR A 144 22.99 -11.69 13.05
CA TYR A 144 21.97 -11.26 12.09
C TYR A 144 20.66 -12.03 12.23
N ALA A 145 19.58 -11.37 11.80
CA ALA A 145 18.28 -11.99 11.54
C ALA A 145 18.01 -11.90 10.04
N GLU A 146 17.44 -12.96 9.46
CA GLU A 146 17.19 -13.05 8.03
C GLU A 146 15.81 -13.63 7.75
N ILE A 147 15.14 -13.09 6.72
CA ILE A 147 13.85 -13.59 6.24
C ILE A 147 13.79 -13.46 4.72
N THR A 148 13.08 -14.39 4.07
CA THR A 148 12.69 -14.26 2.65
C THR A 148 11.26 -13.75 2.55
N PHE A 149 11.03 -12.76 1.72
CA PHE A 149 9.71 -12.17 1.46
C PHE A 149 9.47 -12.03 -0.04
N ASP A 150 8.22 -11.95 -0.46
CA ASP A 150 7.83 -11.73 -1.86
C ASP A 150 7.16 -10.35 -1.96
N GLY A 151 7.73 -9.44 -2.76
CA GLY A 151 7.20 -8.09 -2.89
C GLY A 151 8.18 -7.13 -3.57
N GLU A 152 7.70 -5.94 -3.87
CA GLU A 152 8.47 -4.89 -4.60
C GLU A 152 9.05 -3.82 -3.67
N GLN A 153 8.82 -3.93 -2.35
CA GLN A 153 9.34 -3.01 -1.34
C GLN A 153 9.23 -3.67 0.04
N VAL A 154 10.11 -3.31 0.96
CA VAL A 154 10.03 -3.72 2.36
C VAL A 154 10.17 -2.52 3.29
N THR A 155 9.32 -2.46 4.31
CA THR A 155 9.37 -1.47 5.38
C THR A 155 9.73 -2.18 6.68
N LEU A 156 10.85 -1.80 7.30
CA LEU A 156 11.27 -2.26 8.62
C LEU A 156 10.62 -1.38 9.69
N VAL A 157 10.01 -2.01 10.68
CA VAL A 157 9.50 -1.37 11.91
C VAL A 157 10.51 -1.60 13.04
N TYR A 158 10.85 -0.54 13.76
CA TYR A 158 11.84 -0.59 14.84
C TYR A 158 11.56 0.46 15.93
N THR A 159 12.24 0.34 17.08
CA THR A 159 12.03 1.16 18.28
C THR A 159 13.33 1.79 18.74
N PRO A 160 13.71 2.99 18.26
CA PRO A 160 14.93 3.68 18.66
C PRO A 160 14.87 4.16 20.13
N THR A 161 16.02 4.12 20.79
CA THR A 161 16.21 4.68 22.13
C THR A 161 17.71 4.93 22.41
N SER A 162 18.07 5.43 23.60
CA SER A 162 19.42 5.94 23.90
C SER A 162 20.52 4.86 24.03
N ASN A 163 20.17 3.58 24.09
CA ASN A 163 21.15 2.48 24.15
C ASN A 163 21.31 1.72 22.82
N ARG A 164 20.71 2.22 21.73
CA ARG A 164 20.74 1.55 20.44
C ARG A 164 22.04 1.78 19.67
N GLY A 165 22.35 0.82 18.80
CA GLY A 165 23.50 0.82 17.90
C GLY A 165 23.12 1.03 16.44
N ILE A 166 23.99 0.54 15.56
CA ILE A 166 23.83 0.61 14.11
C ILE A 166 23.46 -0.75 13.57
N MET A 167 22.36 -0.83 12.86
CA MET A 167 21.91 -1.99 12.12
C MET A 167 22.28 -1.84 10.64
N GLY A 168 22.96 -2.84 10.08
CA GLY A 168 23.15 -2.97 8.63
C GLY A 168 21.95 -3.68 8.03
N ILE A 169 21.33 -3.07 7.04
CA ILE A 169 20.20 -3.63 6.29
C ILE A 169 20.70 -4.08 4.92
N TYR A 170 20.59 -5.39 4.66
CA TYR A 170 20.99 -6.02 3.41
C TYR A 170 19.76 -6.56 2.71
N ILE A 171 19.69 -6.35 1.40
CA ILE A 171 18.69 -6.97 0.53
C ILE A 171 19.45 -7.73 -0.57
N ASP A 172 19.13 -8.99 -0.75
CA ASP A 172 19.76 -9.90 -1.73
C ASP A 172 21.29 -9.92 -1.61
N GLY A 173 21.78 -9.87 -0.38
CA GLY A 173 23.21 -9.87 -0.06
C GLY A 173 23.92 -8.53 -0.19
N ALA A 174 23.29 -7.49 -0.71
CA ALA A 174 23.85 -6.15 -0.84
C ALA A 174 23.48 -5.26 0.36
N LEU A 175 24.45 -4.55 0.96
CA LEU A 175 24.16 -3.53 1.98
C LEU A 175 23.44 -2.35 1.32
N VAL A 176 22.17 -2.14 1.69
CA VAL A 176 21.34 -1.06 1.14
C VAL A 176 21.21 0.12 2.09
N HIS A 177 21.37 -0.10 3.40
CA HIS A 177 21.29 0.96 4.39
C HIS A 177 22.06 0.61 5.68
N SER A 178 22.57 1.65 6.37
CA SER A 178 23.11 1.56 7.73
C SER A 178 22.22 2.40 8.65
N LEU A 179 21.31 1.74 9.33
CA LEU A 179 20.30 2.38 10.18
C LEU A 179 20.87 2.64 11.56
N ASN A 180 21.03 3.92 11.91
CA ASN A 180 21.34 4.31 13.29
C ASN A 180 20.03 4.31 14.10
N GLN A 181 19.90 3.39 15.04
CA GLN A 181 18.72 3.26 15.88
C GLN A 181 18.80 4.11 17.18
N TYR A 182 19.87 4.89 17.38
CA TYR A 182 19.97 5.78 18.52
C TYR A 182 18.95 6.91 18.45
N ALA A 183 18.24 7.13 19.56
CA ALA A 183 17.43 8.33 19.82
C ALA A 183 17.57 8.73 21.28
N SER A 184 17.45 10.02 21.60
CA SER A 184 17.54 10.51 23.00
C SER A 184 16.34 10.07 23.86
N SER A 185 15.24 9.67 23.24
CA SER A 185 14.01 9.17 23.89
C SER A 185 13.48 7.96 23.15
N LEU A 186 12.76 7.11 23.87
CA LEU A 186 12.06 5.97 23.31
C LEU A 186 10.96 6.42 22.33
N ALA A 187 10.92 5.83 21.14
CA ALA A 187 9.90 6.08 20.15
C ALA A 187 9.51 4.75 19.47
N PHE A 188 8.33 4.20 19.78
CA PHE A 188 7.84 2.98 19.20
C PHE A 188 7.48 3.13 17.72
N GLN A 189 7.53 2.02 16.97
CA GLN A 189 7.02 1.86 15.61
C GLN A 189 7.55 2.92 14.63
N GLN A 190 8.84 3.23 14.73
CA GLN A 190 9.52 4.01 13.71
C GLN A 190 9.78 3.12 12.49
N THR A 191 9.84 3.70 11.31
CA THR A 191 9.96 2.92 10.08
C THR A 191 11.13 3.35 9.21
N TRP A 192 11.70 2.40 8.50
CA TRP A 192 12.59 2.59 7.37
C TRP A 192 12.04 1.79 6.19
N THR A 193 11.97 2.38 5.00
CA THR A 193 11.44 1.73 3.80
C THR A 193 12.52 1.65 2.74
N SER A 194 12.64 0.50 2.07
CA SER A 194 13.58 0.30 0.97
C SER A 194 13.22 1.15 -0.25
N ASN A 195 14.18 1.32 -1.17
CA ASN A 195 13.84 1.67 -2.54
C ASN A 195 12.99 0.57 -3.18
N ALA A 196 12.36 0.88 -4.32
CA ALA A 196 11.64 -0.12 -5.08
C ALA A 196 12.59 -1.26 -5.51
N LEU A 197 12.11 -2.48 -5.32
CA LEU A 197 12.76 -3.74 -5.70
C LEU A 197 12.11 -4.26 -7.00
N GLY A 198 12.65 -5.31 -7.58
CA GLY A 198 11.95 -6.07 -8.61
C GLY A 198 10.79 -6.86 -8.01
N SER A 199 9.88 -7.35 -8.85
CA SER A 199 8.85 -8.29 -8.38
C SER A 199 9.46 -9.67 -8.11
N GLY A 200 8.98 -10.36 -7.08
CA GLY A 200 9.39 -11.72 -6.72
C GLY A 200 10.05 -11.82 -5.35
N PRO A 201 10.66 -12.98 -5.05
CA PRO A 201 11.24 -13.22 -3.74
C PRO A 201 12.56 -12.47 -3.54
N HIS A 202 12.71 -11.86 -2.37
CA HIS A 202 13.89 -11.15 -1.90
C HIS A 202 14.30 -11.67 -0.52
N THR A 203 15.59 -11.57 -0.20
CA THR A 203 16.12 -11.89 1.13
C THR A 203 16.48 -10.60 1.85
N LEU A 204 15.83 -10.34 2.99
CA LEU A 204 16.21 -9.27 3.92
C LEU A 204 17.09 -9.86 5.01
N ARG A 205 18.25 -9.22 5.26
CA ARG A 205 19.11 -9.55 6.39
C ARG A 205 19.40 -8.30 7.21
N LEU A 206 19.12 -8.37 8.49
CA LEU A 206 19.33 -7.33 9.50
C LEU A 206 20.55 -7.71 10.35
N VAL A 207 21.63 -6.96 10.25
CA VAL A 207 22.91 -7.28 10.91
C VAL A 207 23.18 -6.30 12.04
N HIS A 208 23.53 -6.76 13.23
CA HIS A 208 24.11 -5.89 14.25
C HIS A 208 25.50 -5.45 13.77
N ALA A 209 25.58 -4.25 13.19
CA ALA A 209 26.84 -3.77 12.62
C ALA A 209 27.80 -3.23 13.66
N SER A 210 27.34 -2.42 14.62
CA SER A 210 28.17 -1.85 15.68
C SER A 210 27.34 -1.13 16.76
N GLY A 211 28.02 -0.72 17.83
CA GLY A 211 27.44 0.08 18.91
C GLY A 211 26.71 -0.72 19.96
N GLY A 212 25.67 -0.16 20.51
CA GLY A 212 24.88 -0.76 21.58
C GLY A 212 23.97 -1.87 21.10
N VAL A 213 22.72 -1.88 21.54
CA VAL A 213 21.71 -2.86 21.13
C VAL A 213 21.18 -2.51 19.75
N VAL A 214 20.95 -3.52 18.89
CA VAL A 214 20.07 -3.38 17.72
C VAL A 214 18.84 -4.25 17.91
N GLU A 215 17.71 -3.79 17.38
CA GLU A 215 16.46 -4.52 17.47
C GLU A 215 15.60 -4.31 16.23
N PHE A 216 14.64 -5.19 16.04
CA PHE A 216 13.57 -5.02 15.07
C PHE A 216 12.25 -5.55 15.64
N ASP A 217 11.17 -5.01 15.14
CA ASP A 217 9.80 -5.21 15.62
C ASP A 217 8.99 -6.03 14.59
N ALA A 218 8.93 -5.55 13.36
CA ALA A 218 8.26 -6.22 12.25
C ALA A 218 8.83 -5.77 10.90
N ILE A 219 8.45 -6.45 9.83
CA ILE A 219 8.52 -5.91 8.48
C ILE A 219 7.16 -5.94 7.81
N GLU A 220 6.91 -4.96 6.95
CA GLU A 220 5.76 -4.87 6.05
C GLU A 220 6.25 -4.96 4.61
N VAL A 221 5.55 -5.74 3.79
CA VAL A 221 5.87 -6.01 2.38
C VAL A 221 4.70 -5.67 1.49
#